data_9583c41fbe2feae1c0d1d5f83971feb7
#
_entry.id   9583c41fbe2feae1c0d1d5f83971feb7
#
_cell.length_a   1.000
_cell.length_b   1.000
_cell.length_c   1.000
_cell.angle_alpha   90.00
_cell.angle_beta   90.00
_cell.angle_gamma   90.00
#
_symmetry.space_group_name_H-M   'P 1'
#
loop_
_entity.id
_entity.type
_entity.pdbx_description
1 polymer ?
#
loop_
_entity_poly.entity_id
_entity_poly.type
_entity_poly.pdbx_seq_one_letter_code
_entity_poly.pdbx_strand_id
1 'polypeptide(L)'
;MKKFILLQCFFLATIVTTVAQDIPFTPLFQQTVKGDMIIVGNAILNKGDSRPANAPYNGDHDNSRINMEYTDVDNDLSTFNSSSADVKEPVSTCNKRVIKAYLYWAAAYTQERVDNQRNPRLERSKFGQVKFKIGNGAYHNLVGHKVYDGNHIVSSTGWDQNKGQRAYVYRADVTNLLTNIGATYTVADMQAPFGTEDSGAGYAAGWNLVIVYEDLARESRNITLFDGFSVVRSGRYPDISISGFKTVPSGPVKARIGFAALEGEIGIYGDKLRINGTEISAPGRNQNNFFNSSITNETGANLDRNPKSTNLLGFDAGIFNLPNNGNNLLHNNATTATISPYTVQDSYYPFFFAFNVEVIAPHIVMEKRVYDVANNDVTNATNIAFGASLRYKIRFRNTGNDDAKNLVITEVLPNSLQNKVTSINVPSGVTFTSYNTNTREIKFTVDKSLVKRNSTWQEISFGVQVANNCNDWRDPCANQIANSVSATYNGVENPTSDGFTTKSFPQAGSCDSGTAAPTLFTVNTDFTNCAYKETVTLCQANAVLTAADGFDSYKWEKTAGGNIGQKGTNRVLTVSEAGTYKVTKTKAGCATMYEIY
;
A
#
# COMPACT_ATOMS: atom_id res chain seq x y z
N MET A 1 49.99 -50.67 32.66
CA MET A 1 49.46 -49.50 33.40
C MET A 1 48.92 -48.49 32.37
N LYS A 2 47.61 -48.52 32.12
CA LYS A 2 46.96 -47.59 31.23
C LYS A 2 46.48 -46.39 32.05
N LYS A 3 46.98 -45.19 31.74
CA LYS A 3 46.52 -43.93 32.35
C LYS A 3 45.25 -43.46 31.64
N PHE A 4 44.12 -43.38 32.37
CA PHE A 4 42.89 -42.71 31.94
C PHE A 4 43.09 -41.20 32.18
N ILE A 5 42.96 -40.40 31.13
CA ILE A 5 42.86 -38.94 31.19
C ILE A 5 41.37 -38.60 31.17
N LEU A 6 40.86 -38.07 32.30
CA LEU A 6 39.50 -37.56 32.43
C LEU A 6 39.50 -36.13 31.86
N LEU A 7 38.84 -35.94 30.72
CA LEU A 7 38.61 -34.63 30.10
C LEU A 7 37.34 -34.04 30.72
N GLN A 8 37.48 -33.09 31.66
CA GLN A 8 36.35 -32.30 32.16
C GLN A 8 35.96 -31.24 31.14
N CYS A 9 34.82 -31.44 30.43
CA CYS A 9 34.20 -30.39 29.65
C CYS A 9 33.50 -29.38 30.56
N PHE A 10 34.12 -28.22 30.74
CA PHE A 10 33.43 -27.06 31.30
C PHE A 10 32.40 -26.54 30.28
N PHE A 11 31.12 -26.78 30.53
CA PHE A 11 30.05 -26.07 29.84
C PHE A 11 30.01 -24.64 30.40
N LEU A 12 30.57 -23.70 29.65
CA LEU A 12 30.34 -22.28 29.88
C LEU A 12 28.90 -21.97 29.42
N ALA A 13 27.98 -21.95 30.38
CA ALA A 13 26.64 -21.42 30.12
C ALA A 13 26.79 -19.91 29.94
N THR A 14 26.84 -19.45 28.69
CA THR A 14 26.69 -18.04 28.38
C THR A 14 25.25 -17.68 28.70
N ILE A 15 25.05 -16.97 29.81
CA ILE A 15 23.80 -16.31 30.12
C ILE A 15 23.65 -15.22 29.04
N VAL A 16 22.87 -15.52 27.98
CA VAL A 16 22.43 -14.50 27.03
C VAL A 16 21.41 -13.66 27.77
N THR A 17 21.84 -12.52 28.30
CA THR A 17 20.91 -11.49 28.78
C THR A 17 20.19 -10.96 27.56
N THR A 18 18.95 -11.34 27.39
CA THR A 18 18.07 -10.73 26.37
C THR A 18 17.78 -9.29 26.79
N VAL A 19 18.59 -8.36 26.31
CA VAL A 19 18.28 -6.94 26.32
C VAL A 19 17.03 -6.76 25.46
N ALA A 20 16.13 -5.84 25.80
CA ALA A 20 15.02 -5.44 24.95
C ALA A 20 15.54 -5.22 23.51
N GLN A 21 15.16 -6.09 22.60
CA GLN A 21 15.70 -6.08 21.26
C GLN A 21 14.92 -5.04 20.47
N ASP A 22 15.58 -3.95 20.08
CA ASP A 22 15.03 -3.02 19.13
C ASP A 22 14.66 -3.76 17.84
N ILE A 23 13.55 -3.39 17.23
CA ILE A 23 13.22 -3.82 15.87
C ILE A 23 13.77 -2.75 14.93
N PRO A 24 14.78 -3.08 14.11
CA PRO A 24 15.38 -2.10 13.19
C PRO A 24 14.33 -1.44 12.31
N PHE A 25 14.45 -0.14 12.14
CA PHE A 25 13.61 0.60 11.17
C PHE A 25 14.00 0.20 9.75
N THR A 26 13.08 -0.46 9.06
CA THR A 26 13.27 -0.91 7.68
C THR A 26 12.22 -0.28 6.76
N PRO A 27 12.57 -0.04 5.48
CA PRO A 27 11.60 0.46 4.51
C PRO A 27 10.43 -0.53 4.34
N LEU A 28 9.22 -0.10 4.72
CA LEU A 28 7.98 -0.81 4.51
C LEU A 28 7.37 -0.48 3.14
N PHE A 29 7.54 0.75 2.71
CA PHE A 29 7.07 1.29 1.45
C PHE A 29 8.08 2.31 0.95
N GLN A 30 8.43 2.23 -0.34
CA GLN A 30 9.23 3.25 -1.01
C GLN A 30 8.77 3.38 -2.46
N GLN A 31 8.38 4.58 -2.84
CA GLN A 31 7.97 4.87 -4.20
C GLN A 31 8.21 6.34 -4.57
N THR A 32 8.61 6.58 -5.82
CA THR A 32 8.59 7.91 -6.41
C THR A 32 7.23 8.16 -7.04
N VAL A 33 6.52 9.18 -6.57
CA VAL A 33 5.19 9.57 -7.04
C VAL A 33 5.12 11.10 -7.26
N LYS A 34 4.31 11.55 -8.18
CA LYS A 34 3.83 12.94 -8.17
C LYS A 34 2.72 13.00 -7.12
N GLY A 35 2.99 13.57 -5.96
CA GLY A 35 2.05 13.50 -4.85
C GLY A 35 2.65 13.91 -3.51
N ASP A 36 2.02 13.48 -2.45
CA ASP A 36 2.44 13.81 -1.08
C ASP A 36 1.96 12.76 -0.07
N MET A 37 2.18 13.00 1.22
CA MET A 37 1.66 12.20 2.31
C MET A 37 1.01 13.06 3.39
N ILE A 38 0.06 12.46 4.10
CA ILE A 38 -0.65 13.04 5.25
C ILE A 38 -0.47 12.10 6.43
N ILE A 39 -0.29 12.67 7.62
CA ILE A 39 -0.26 11.92 8.87
C ILE A 39 -1.24 12.59 9.82
N VAL A 40 -2.19 11.81 10.33
CA VAL A 40 -3.15 12.21 11.36
C VAL A 40 -3.25 11.13 12.42
N GLY A 41 -3.85 11.43 13.54
CA GLY A 41 -4.05 10.48 14.62
C GLY A 41 -4.65 11.10 15.86
N ASN A 42 -4.82 10.32 16.91
CA ASN A 42 -5.23 10.80 18.22
C ASN A 42 -4.78 9.84 19.33
N ALA A 43 -4.76 10.31 20.57
CA ALA A 43 -4.71 9.45 21.73
C ALA A 43 -6.08 8.78 21.98
N ILE A 44 -6.04 7.59 22.59
CA ILE A 44 -7.25 6.90 23.09
C ILE A 44 -7.41 7.07 24.60
N LEU A 45 -6.40 7.65 25.23
CA LEU A 45 -6.36 7.97 26.64
C LEU A 45 -6.47 9.48 26.87
N ASN A 46 -7.07 9.83 27.99
CA ASN A 46 -7.18 11.20 28.49
C ASN A 46 -6.93 11.21 30.01
N LYS A 47 -6.68 12.37 30.59
CA LYS A 47 -6.57 12.50 32.05
C LYS A 47 -7.94 12.35 32.70
N GLY A 48 -8.07 11.37 33.59
CA GLY A 48 -9.24 11.16 34.43
C GLY A 48 -9.25 12.14 35.60
N ASP A 49 -10.11 13.15 35.51
CA ASP A 49 -10.35 14.15 36.53
C ASP A 49 -11.85 14.56 36.52
N SER A 50 -12.21 15.71 37.09
CA SER A 50 -13.59 16.16 37.12
C SER A 50 -14.17 16.63 35.79
N ARG A 51 -13.37 16.68 34.72
CA ARG A 51 -13.84 17.03 33.37
C ARG A 51 -14.55 15.82 32.72
N PRO A 52 -15.45 16.05 31.75
CA PRO A 52 -15.94 14.96 30.93
C PRO A 52 -14.78 14.20 30.25
N ALA A 53 -14.85 12.87 30.14
CA ALA A 53 -13.81 12.01 29.57
C ALA A 53 -13.34 12.45 28.17
N ASN A 54 -14.26 12.99 27.36
CA ASN A 54 -13.96 13.50 26.01
C ASN A 54 -13.57 14.99 25.98
N ALA A 55 -13.43 15.66 27.12
CA ALA A 55 -13.00 17.06 27.15
C ALA A 55 -11.51 17.15 26.79
N PRO A 56 -11.10 18.12 25.95
CA PRO A 56 -9.69 18.28 25.59
C PRO A 56 -8.81 18.50 26.82
N TYR A 57 -7.68 17.82 26.90
CA TYR A 57 -6.65 18.06 27.89
C TYR A 57 -5.56 18.95 27.31
N ASN A 58 -5.37 20.12 27.93
CA ASN A 58 -4.42 21.14 27.50
C ASN A 58 -3.48 21.56 28.65
N GLY A 59 -3.39 20.74 29.70
CA GLY A 59 -2.49 20.98 30.82
C GLY A 59 -1.07 20.53 30.55
N ASP A 60 -0.22 20.74 31.52
CA ASP A 60 1.23 20.54 31.46
C ASP A 60 1.74 19.29 32.23
N HIS A 61 0.83 18.43 32.69
CA HIS A 61 1.23 17.19 33.35
C HIS A 61 1.82 16.21 32.34
N ASP A 62 2.90 15.57 32.77
CA ASP A 62 3.37 14.34 32.14
C ASP A 62 2.40 13.18 32.41
N ASN A 63 2.55 12.06 31.71
CA ASN A 63 1.68 10.89 31.88
C ASN A 63 1.95 10.10 33.18
N SER A 64 3.02 10.45 33.91
CA SER A 64 3.44 9.77 35.15
C SER A 64 2.46 10.00 36.30
N ARG A 65 2.05 8.91 36.96
CA ARG A 65 1.27 8.94 38.22
C ARG A 65 -0.07 9.70 38.15
N ILE A 66 -0.61 9.88 36.96
CA ILE A 66 -1.95 10.45 36.78
C ILE A 66 -2.95 9.33 36.50
N ASN A 67 -4.20 9.57 36.86
CA ASN A 67 -5.28 8.67 36.50
C ASN A 67 -5.62 8.84 35.03
N MET A 68 -5.54 7.74 34.25
CA MET A 68 -5.92 7.70 32.84
C MET A 68 -7.32 7.13 32.69
N GLU A 69 -8.10 7.71 31.78
CA GLU A 69 -9.40 7.20 31.38
C GLU A 69 -9.51 7.12 29.85
N TYR A 70 -10.42 6.29 29.36
CA TYR A 70 -10.68 6.20 27.94
C TYR A 70 -11.43 7.43 27.41
N THR A 71 -11.05 7.86 26.21
CA THR A 71 -11.93 8.67 25.38
C THR A 71 -12.95 7.76 24.69
N ASP A 72 -14.15 8.29 24.45
CA ASP A 72 -15.21 7.59 23.73
C ASP A 72 -16.09 8.63 23.01
N VAL A 73 -15.78 8.90 21.74
CA VAL A 73 -16.33 10.04 20.99
C VAL A 73 -17.42 9.67 19.99
N ASP A 74 -17.69 8.39 19.80
CA ASP A 74 -18.63 7.90 18.77
C ASP A 74 -20.03 7.58 19.29
N ASN A 75 -20.23 7.56 20.62
CA ASN A 75 -21.47 7.19 21.29
C ASN A 75 -22.02 5.80 20.88
N ASP A 76 -21.16 4.89 20.39
CA ASP A 76 -21.53 3.54 20.03
C ASP A 76 -21.33 2.58 21.21
N LEU A 77 -22.44 2.10 21.78
CA LEU A 77 -22.42 1.20 22.94
C LEU A 77 -21.71 -0.15 22.66
N SER A 78 -21.39 -0.45 21.41
CA SER A 78 -20.63 -1.64 21.02
C SER A 78 -19.11 -1.43 21.05
N THR A 79 -18.65 -0.21 21.32
CA THR A 79 -17.23 0.15 21.52
C THR A 79 -16.99 0.54 22.98
N PHE A 80 -15.79 0.29 23.49
CA PHE A 80 -15.46 0.65 24.88
C PHE A 80 -14.53 1.88 24.96
N ASN A 81 -13.98 2.30 23.86
CA ASN A 81 -13.26 3.55 23.68
C ASN A 81 -13.25 3.94 22.21
N SER A 82 -13.13 5.22 21.92
CA SER A 82 -12.95 5.72 20.57
C SER A 82 -12.34 7.10 20.57
N SER A 83 -11.59 7.43 19.50
CA SER A 83 -11.14 8.78 19.18
C SER A 83 -11.05 8.99 17.67
N SER A 84 -11.11 10.23 17.21
CA SER A 84 -11.11 10.53 15.78
C SER A 84 -10.12 11.62 15.37
N ALA A 85 -9.81 11.67 14.08
CA ALA A 85 -9.06 12.74 13.44
C ALA A 85 -9.65 13.06 12.07
N ASP A 86 -9.66 14.34 11.71
CA ASP A 86 -10.21 14.84 10.46
C ASP A 86 -9.10 15.14 9.46
N VAL A 87 -9.28 14.66 8.24
CA VAL A 87 -8.44 15.02 7.09
C VAL A 87 -9.28 15.86 6.14
N LYS A 88 -8.82 17.08 5.87
CA LYS A 88 -9.38 17.90 4.79
C LYS A 88 -8.83 17.40 3.46
N GLU A 89 -9.73 17.25 2.47
CA GLU A 89 -9.29 16.87 1.12
C GLU A 89 -8.26 17.88 0.60
N PRO A 90 -7.05 17.44 0.19
CA PRO A 90 -6.05 18.36 -0.36
C PRO A 90 -6.59 19.09 -1.58
N VAL A 91 -6.41 20.41 -1.63
CA VAL A 91 -6.81 21.22 -2.78
C VAL A 91 -5.89 20.90 -3.95
N SER A 92 -6.46 20.56 -5.09
CA SER A 92 -5.73 20.28 -6.34
C SER A 92 -6.63 20.53 -7.55
N THR A 93 -6.00 20.86 -8.68
CA THR A 93 -6.66 20.93 -10.00
C THR A 93 -6.75 19.57 -10.68
N CYS A 94 -6.04 18.57 -10.14
CA CYS A 94 -5.98 17.21 -10.69
C CYS A 94 -6.76 16.24 -9.80
N ASN A 95 -7.19 15.12 -10.36
CA ASN A 95 -7.73 14.01 -9.58
C ASN A 95 -6.63 13.43 -8.68
N LYS A 96 -7.02 13.09 -7.46
CA LYS A 96 -6.14 12.47 -6.48
C LYS A 96 -6.48 11.00 -6.30
N ARG A 97 -5.48 10.22 -5.92
CA ARG A 97 -5.63 8.79 -5.69
C ARG A 97 -4.80 8.34 -4.49
N VAL A 98 -5.40 7.58 -3.59
CA VAL A 98 -4.65 6.92 -2.52
C VAL A 98 -3.75 5.86 -3.13
N ILE A 99 -2.45 5.95 -2.86
CA ILE A 99 -1.43 4.98 -3.29
C ILE A 99 -1.20 3.94 -2.21
N LYS A 100 -1.10 4.42 -0.95
CA LYS A 100 -0.87 3.58 0.21
C LYS A 100 -1.43 4.22 1.47
N ALA A 101 -2.05 3.43 2.32
CA ALA A 101 -2.47 3.89 3.63
C ALA A 101 -2.22 2.82 4.70
N TYR A 102 -1.59 3.23 5.81
CA TYR A 102 -1.34 2.37 6.96
C TYR A 102 -1.91 3.01 8.22
N LEU A 103 -2.67 2.23 8.98
CA LEU A 103 -3.09 2.56 10.32
C LEU A 103 -2.15 1.88 11.32
N TYR A 104 -1.54 2.66 12.20
CA TYR A 104 -0.76 2.18 13.35
C TYR A 104 -1.53 2.43 14.63
N TRP A 105 -1.40 1.52 15.59
CA TRP A 105 -1.85 1.75 16.97
C TRP A 105 -0.84 1.16 17.94
N ALA A 106 -0.62 1.86 19.03
CA ALA A 106 0.42 1.55 19.99
C ALA A 106 0.03 1.97 21.39
N ALA A 107 0.49 1.22 22.40
CA ALA A 107 0.35 1.60 23.81
C ALA A 107 1.57 1.21 24.62
N ALA A 108 1.90 2.03 25.62
CA ALA A 108 2.79 1.70 26.72
C ALA A 108 1.93 1.22 27.92
N TYR A 109 2.35 0.11 28.54
CA TYR A 109 1.59 -0.56 29.61
C TYR A 109 2.54 -1.20 30.62
N THR A 110 2.03 -1.61 31.80
CA THR A 110 2.80 -2.42 32.76
C THR A 110 2.43 -3.89 32.63
N GLN A 111 3.42 -4.78 32.79
CA GLN A 111 3.20 -6.23 32.75
C GLN A 111 2.16 -6.70 33.78
N GLU A 112 2.21 -6.15 34.99
CA GLU A 112 1.27 -6.48 36.06
C GLU A 112 -0.20 -6.23 35.69
N ARG A 113 -0.46 -5.13 34.93
CA ARG A 113 -1.82 -4.77 34.51
C ARG A 113 -2.40 -5.78 33.51
N VAL A 114 -1.54 -6.43 32.74
CA VAL A 114 -1.94 -7.44 31.76
C VAL A 114 -2.05 -8.82 32.42
N ASP A 115 -0.99 -9.27 33.07
CA ASP A 115 -0.89 -10.65 33.56
C ASP A 115 -1.75 -10.90 34.79
N ASN A 116 -1.85 -9.92 35.69
CA ASN A 116 -2.70 -10.00 36.89
C ASN A 116 -4.12 -9.46 36.65
N GLN A 117 -4.44 -9.07 35.42
CA GLN A 117 -5.77 -8.59 35.01
C GLN A 117 -6.35 -7.49 35.92
N ARG A 118 -5.51 -6.63 36.48
CA ARG A 118 -5.97 -5.46 37.25
C ARG A 118 -6.81 -4.52 36.40
N ASN A 119 -6.59 -4.55 35.08
CA ASN A 119 -7.42 -3.88 34.09
C ASN A 119 -8.19 -4.94 33.29
N PRO A 120 -9.48 -5.21 33.59
CA PRO A 120 -10.21 -6.30 32.99
C PRO A 120 -10.48 -6.15 31.49
N ARG A 121 -10.26 -4.95 30.91
CA ARG A 121 -10.40 -4.70 29.47
C ARG A 121 -9.10 -4.84 28.70
N LEU A 122 -7.95 -4.91 29.37
CA LEU A 122 -6.65 -5.03 28.73
C LEU A 122 -6.33 -6.50 28.48
N GLU A 123 -6.65 -6.98 27.29
CA GLU A 123 -6.48 -8.35 26.88
C GLU A 123 -5.36 -8.47 25.83
N ARG A 124 -4.23 -9.10 26.18
CA ARG A 124 -3.08 -9.28 25.30
C ARG A 124 -3.42 -9.93 23.96
N SER A 125 -4.30 -10.90 23.94
CA SER A 125 -4.76 -11.58 22.72
C SER A 125 -5.47 -10.65 21.72
N LYS A 126 -5.92 -9.49 22.18
CA LYS A 126 -6.61 -8.48 21.38
C LYS A 126 -5.76 -7.25 21.03
N PHE A 127 -4.49 -7.22 21.42
CA PHE A 127 -3.60 -6.08 21.10
C PHE A 127 -3.53 -5.79 19.61
N GLY A 128 -3.61 -6.81 18.77
CA GLY A 128 -3.61 -6.69 17.31
C GLY A 128 -4.98 -6.37 16.69
N GLN A 129 -6.01 -6.03 17.47
CA GLN A 129 -7.36 -5.81 16.97
C GLN A 129 -7.85 -4.41 17.31
N VAL A 130 -8.45 -3.74 16.34
CA VAL A 130 -9.14 -2.46 16.52
C VAL A 130 -10.32 -2.38 15.55
N LYS A 131 -11.25 -1.48 15.83
CA LYS A 131 -12.29 -1.07 14.88
C LYS A 131 -11.89 0.23 14.21
N PHE A 132 -12.09 0.33 12.91
CA PHE A 132 -11.76 1.50 12.09
C PHE A 132 -12.98 1.96 11.29
N LYS A 133 -13.31 3.24 11.37
CA LYS A 133 -14.46 3.83 10.68
C LYS A 133 -14.02 5.03 9.84
N ILE A 134 -14.60 5.19 8.67
CA ILE A 134 -14.36 6.28 7.72
C ILE A 134 -15.65 7.07 7.55
N GLY A 135 -15.63 8.34 7.93
CA GLY A 135 -16.80 9.21 7.93
C GLY A 135 -17.95 8.60 8.75
N ASN A 136 -19.14 8.61 8.18
CA ASN A 136 -20.36 8.03 8.78
C ASN A 136 -20.59 6.55 8.40
N GLY A 137 -19.58 5.88 7.83
CA GLY A 137 -19.68 4.46 7.46
C GLY A 137 -19.74 3.52 8.66
N ALA A 138 -19.88 2.22 8.39
CA ALA A 138 -19.79 1.18 9.41
C ALA A 138 -18.33 0.98 9.86
N TYR A 139 -18.14 0.40 11.04
CA TYR A 139 -16.85 -0.05 11.52
C TYR A 139 -16.33 -1.25 10.75
N HIS A 140 -15.07 -1.18 10.35
CA HIS A 140 -14.28 -2.30 9.85
C HIS A 140 -13.47 -2.89 10.99
N ASN A 141 -13.64 -4.20 11.26
CA ASN A 141 -12.80 -4.90 12.23
C ASN A 141 -11.44 -5.18 11.58
N LEU A 142 -10.38 -4.63 12.15
CA LEU A 142 -9.02 -4.81 11.66
C LEU A 142 -8.24 -5.76 12.54
N VAL A 143 -7.43 -6.60 11.90
CA VAL A 143 -6.38 -7.41 12.55
C VAL A 143 -5.04 -6.96 11.98
N GLY A 144 -4.20 -6.41 12.85
CA GLY A 144 -2.92 -5.82 12.46
C GLY A 144 -1.77 -6.82 12.43
N HIS A 145 -0.78 -6.47 11.64
CA HIS A 145 0.55 -7.05 11.72
C HIS A 145 1.27 -6.52 12.96
N LYS A 146 1.87 -7.41 13.74
CA LYS A 146 2.66 -7.04 14.92
C LYS A 146 4.01 -6.46 14.49
N VAL A 147 4.24 -5.18 14.79
CA VAL A 147 5.55 -4.54 14.64
C VAL A 147 6.40 -4.83 15.87
N TYR A 148 5.83 -4.67 17.07
CA TYR A 148 6.51 -4.90 18.33
C TYR A 148 5.53 -5.35 19.43
N ASP A 149 6.00 -6.17 20.37
CA ASP A 149 5.35 -6.45 21.65
C ASP A 149 6.43 -6.78 22.69
N GLY A 150 6.58 -5.92 23.68
CA GLY A 150 7.56 -6.01 24.75
C GLY A 150 7.32 -7.08 25.81
N ASN A 151 6.37 -8.00 25.59
CA ASN A 151 6.06 -9.07 26.54
C ASN A 151 7.27 -9.95 26.92
N HIS A 152 8.23 -10.09 26.00
CA HIS A 152 9.44 -10.88 26.19
C HIS A 152 10.53 -10.18 27.01
N ILE A 153 10.33 -8.90 27.36
CA ILE A 153 11.28 -8.16 28.17
C ILE A 153 11.22 -8.71 29.59
N VAL A 154 12.16 -9.62 29.89
CA VAL A 154 12.39 -10.08 31.25
C VAL A 154 13.27 -9.03 31.91
N SER A 155 12.76 -8.44 32.98
CA SER A 155 13.45 -7.46 33.81
C SER A 155 14.84 -7.95 34.21
N SER A 156 15.88 -7.42 33.63
CA SER A 156 17.21 -7.72 34.12
C SER A 156 18.14 -6.53 34.35
N THR A 157 18.20 -5.54 33.50
CA THR A 157 19.09 -4.40 33.77
C THR A 157 18.72 -3.17 32.95
N GLY A 158 18.20 -2.13 33.52
CA GLY A 158 17.92 -0.86 32.85
C GLY A 158 16.70 -0.14 33.39
N TRP A 159 16.35 0.93 32.77
CA TRP A 159 15.26 1.77 33.22
C TRP A 159 13.92 1.04 33.24
N ASP A 160 13.62 0.25 32.20
CA ASP A 160 12.40 -0.56 32.11
C ASP A 160 12.23 -1.59 33.23
N GLN A 161 13.32 -2.07 33.83
CA GLN A 161 13.27 -3.06 34.90
C GLN A 161 12.69 -2.57 36.20
N ASN A 162 13.04 -1.34 36.52
CA ASN A 162 12.60 -0.77 37.80
C ASN A 162 11.13 -0.35 37.74
N LYS A 163 10.55 -0.22 36.54
CA LYS A 163 9.20 0.31 36.34
C LYS A 163 8.22 -0.66 35.65
N GLY A 164 8.71 -1.79 35.14
CA GLY A 164 7.85 -2.81 34.54
C GLY A 164 7.10 -2.36 33.29
N GLN A 165 7.51 -1.26 32.67
CA GLN A 165 6.85 -0.73 31.50
C GLN A 165 7.14 -1.56 30.25
N ARG A 166 6.12 -1.74 29.44
CA ARG A 166 6.12 -2.48 28.17
C ARG A 166 5.46 -1.63 27.10
N ALA A 167 5.70 -1.97 25.86
CA ALA A 167 4.97 -1.38 24.75
C ALA A 167 4.53 -2.45 23.78
N TYR A 168 3.46 -2.17 23.03
CA TYR A 168 3.12 -2.88 21.82
C TYR A 168 2.87 -1.92 20.66
N VAL A 169 3.10 -2.37 19.45
CA VAL A 169 2.83 -1.64 18.20
C VAL A 169 2.28 -2.62 17.17
N TYR A 170 1.14 -2.29 16.59
CA TYR A 170 0.53 -3.00 15.47
C TYR A 170 0.25 -2.06 14.31
N ARG A 171 0.13 -2.64 13.11
CA ARG A 171 -0.13 -1.91 11.87
C ARG A 171 -1.08 -2.69 10.97
N ALA A 172 -2.01 -2.00 10.32
CA ALA A 172 -2.86 -2.56 9.27
C ALA A 172 -2.71 -1.77 7.96
N ASP A 173 -2.72 -2.48 6.84
CA ASP A 173 -2.86 -1.88 5.52
C ASP A 173 -4.35 -1.60 5.27
N VAL A 174 -4.70 -0.33 5.21
CA VAL A 174 -6.09 0.14 4.99
C VAL A 174 -6.27 0.80 3.62
N THR A 175 -5.31 0.63 2.71
CA THR A 175 -5.30 1.27 1.38
C THR A 175 -6.64 1.07 0.64
N ASN A 176 -7.13 -0.17 0.62
CA ASN A 176 -8.35 -0.52 -0.13
C ASN A 176 -9.66 -0.03 0.53
N LEU A 177 -9.59 0.45 1.76
CA LEU A 177 -10.75 1.02 2.46
C LEU A 177 -10.94 2.50 2.14
N LEU A 178 -9.87 3.21 1.75
CA LEU A 178 -9.88 4.64 1.48
C LEU A 178 -10.22 4.91 0.01
N THR A 179 -11.44 5.31 -0.28
CA THR A 179 -11.87 5.75 -1.61
C THR A 179 -11.59 7.25 -1.85
N ASN A 180 -11.56 8.03 -0.77
CA ASN A 180 -11.25 9.45 -0.74
C ASN A 180 -10.19 9.72 0.33
N ILE A 181 -9.50 10.86 0.22
CA ILE A 181 -8.48 11.27 1.19
C ILE A 181 -9.14 12.03 2.35
N GLY A 182 -10.03 12.96 2.01
CA GLY A 182 -10.73 13.80 2.99
C GLY A 182 -11.86 13.06 3.68
N ALA A 183 -11.72 12.80 4.97
CA ALA A 183 -12.73 12.17 5.81
C ALA A 183 -12.41 12.36 7.31
N THR A 184 -13.38 12.11 8.16
CA THR A 184 -13.15 11.81 9.58
C THR A 184 -12.79 10.34 9.71
N TYR A 185 -11.66 10.04 10.33
CA TYR A 185 -11.20 8.69 10.64
C TYR A 185 -11.35 8.44 12.14
N THR A 186 -12.02 7.35 12.51
CA THR A 186 -12.25 6.97 13.90
C THR A 186 -11.65 5.61 14.18
N VAL A 187 -10.89 5.49 15.28
CA VAL A 187 -10.40 4.22 15.81
C VAL A 187 -11.06 3.95 17.13
N ALA A 188 -11.52 2.71 17.32
CA ALA A 188 -12.21 2.26 18.51
C ALA A 188 -11.77 0.86 18.94
N ASP A 189 -12.14 0.45 20.15
CA ASP A 189 -11.82 -0.85 20.78
C ASP A 189 -10.31 -1.14 20.85
N MET A 190 -9.50 -0.09 20.98
CA MET A 190 -8.07 -0.23 21.14
C MET A 190 -7.74 -0.65 22.58
N GLN A 191 -6.96 -1.72 22.72
CA GLN A 191 -6.51 -2.19 24.03
C GLN A 191 -5.48 -1.19 24.61
N ALA A 192 -5.88 -0.44 25.61
CA ALA A 192 -5.01 0.54 26.30
C ALA A 192 -5.19 0.44 27.82
N PRO A 193 -4.14 0.64 28.61
CA PRO A 193 -4.24 0.64 30.06
C PRO A 193 -4.99 1.89 30.54
N PHE A 194 -5.72 1.78 31.64
CA PHE A 194 -6.39 2.92 32.29
C PHE A 194 -6.19 2.87 33.82
N GLY A 195 -6.58 3.92 34.49
CA GLY A 195 -6.31 4.11 35.91
C GLY A 195 -4.93 4.70 36.16
N THR A 196 -4.47 4.68 37.41
CA THR A 196 -3.17 5.23 37.80
C THR A 196 -2.09 4.17 37.68
N GLU A 197 -0.95 4.55 37.11
CA GLU A 197 0.27 3.77 37.10
C GLU A 197 1.09 4.13 38.33
N ASP A 198 1.44 3.10 39.16
CA ASP A 198 2.02 3.33 40.48
C ASP A 198 3.56 3.45 40.47
N SER A 199 4.23 2.97 39.41
CA SER A 199 5.69 2.99 39.31
C SER A 199 6.26 4.35 38.88
N GLY A 200 5.43 5.23 38.35
CA GLY A 200 5.80 6.53 37.82
C GLY A 200 6.34 6.50 36.38
N ALA A 201 6.10 5.40 35.65
CA ALA A 201 6.43 5.31 34.23
C ALA A 201 5.36 5.96 33.35
N GLY A 202 4.10 5.98 33.82
CA GLY A 202 2.98 6.46 33.04
C GLY A 202 2.35 5.44 32.10
N TYR A 203 1.24 5.80 31.51
CA TYR A 203 0.59 5.08 30.41
C TYR A 203 0.45 5.99 29.20
N ALA A 204 0.70 5.47 28.03
CA ALA A 204 0.47 6.17 26.77
C ALA A 204 -0.23 5.27 25.79
N ALA A 205 -1.20 5.78 25.03
CA ALA A 205 -1.83 5.01 23.97
C ALA A 205 -2.46 5.94 22.92
N GLY A 206 -2.29 5.54 21.65
CA GLY A 206 -2.85 6.28 20.54
C GLY A 206 -2.64 5.56 19.22
N TRP A 207 -3.13 6.21 18.18
CA TRP A 207 -3.05 5.71 16.81
C TRP A 207 -2.68 6.82 15.84
N ASN A 208 -2.05 6.43 14.73
CA ASN A 208 -1.83 7.33 13.60
C ASN A 208 -2.13 6.65 12.28
N LEU A 209 -2.71 7.40 11.37
CA LEU A 209 -2.98 7.02 9.99
C LEU A 209 -2.02 7.80 9.09
N VAL A 210 -1.27 7.09 8.26
CA VAL A 210 -0.47 7.66 7.19
C VAL A 210 -1.12 7.36 5.84
N ILE A 211 -1.29 8.39 5.02
CA ILE A 211 -1.88 8.30 3.68
C ILE A 211 -0.88 8.85 2.68
N VAL A 212 -0.38 8.01 1.78
CA VAL A 212 0.39 8.41 0.61
C VAL A 212 -0.57 8.53 -0.55
N TYR A 213 -0.57 9.66 -1.25
CA TYR A 213 -1.47 9.90 -2.36
C TYR A 213 -0.76 10.50 -3.57
N GLU A 214 -1.26 10.14 -4.74
CA GLU A 214 -0.90 10.74 -6.02
C GLU A 214 -1.74 11.99 -6.27
N ASP A 215 -1.08 13.03 -6.78
CA ASP A 215 -1.67 14.27 -7.25
C ASP A 215 -0.75 14.83 -8.34
N LEU A 216 -1.15 14.71 -9.59
CA LEU A 216 -0.30 15.07 -10.73
C LEU A 216 -0.04 16.57 -10.87
N ALA A 217 -0.71 17.42 -10.10
CA ALA A 217 -0.37 18.85 -9.98
C ALA A 217 0.87 19.10 -9.11
N ARG A 218 1.33 18.07 -8.37
CA ARG A 218 2.49 18.17 -7.47
C ARG A 218 3.78 17.73 -8.14
N GLU A 219 4.90 18.13 -7.54
CA GLU A 219 6.22 17.68 -7.94
C GLU A 219 6.43 16.19 -7.64
N SER A 220 7.40 15.58 -8.34
CA SER A 220 7.83 14.22 -8.06
C SER A 220 8.55 14.14 -6.72
N ARG A 221 8.13 13.21 -5.87
CA ARG A 221 8.69 12.97 -4.55
C ARG A 221 8.98 11.50 -4.34
N ASN A 222 10.15 11.20 -3.77
CA ASN A 222 10.40 9.88 -3.22
C ASN A 222 9.86 9.84 -1.79
N ILE A 223 8.91 8.94 -1.55
CA ILE A 223 8.27 8.75 -0.25
C ILE A 223 8.67 7.39 0.27
N THR A 224 9.33 7.37 1.43
CA THR A 224 9.73 6.15 2.14
C THR A 224 9.07 6.13 3.51
N LEU A 225 8.39 5.04 3.83
CA LEU A 225 7.79 4.78 5.14
C LEU A 225 8.61 3.68 5.81
N PHE A 226 8.97 3.89 7.07
CA PHE A 226 9.72 2.95 7.90
C PHE A 226 8.89 2.56 9.10
N ASP A 227 8.83 1.28 9.42
CA ASP A 227 8.43 0.83 10.74
C ASP A 227 9.56 0.06 11.43
N GLY A 228 9.47 0.03 12.71
CA GLY A 228 10.42 -0.58 13.63
C GLY A 228 10.03 -0.25 15.05
N PHE A 229 10.93 -0.40 15.98
CA PHE A 229 10.74 -0.01 17.36
C PHE A 229 12.10 0.18 18.04
N SER A 230 12.26 1.25 18.79
CA SER A 230 13.46 1.44 19.60
C SER A 230 13.11 2.06 20.95
N VAL A 231 13.81 1.65 21.98
CA VAL A 231 13.86 2.35 23.27
C VAL A 231 15.01 3.35 23.19
N VAL A 232 14.67 4.58 22.84
CA VAL A 232 15.64 5.69 22.81
C VAL A 232 15.91 6.15 24.22
N ARG A 233 17.20 6.20 24.59
CA ARG A 233 17.68 6.69 25.89
C ARG A 233 19.10 7.25 25.75
N SER A 234 19.59 7.94 26.77
CA SER A 234 20.94 8.51 26.73
C SER A 234 21.98 7.45 26.34
N GLY A 235 22.74 7.76 25.29
CA GLY A 235 23.74 6.86 24.71
C GLY A 235 23.22 5.69 23.89
N ARG A 236 21.88 5.55 23.70
CA ARG A 236 21.28 4.49 22.87
C ARG A 236 20.15 5.06 22.01
N TYR A 237 20.34 5.04 20.72
CA TYR A 237 19.37 5.48 19.73
C TYR A 237 19.69 4.87 18.35
N PRO A 238 18.70 4.69 17.46
CA PRO A 238 18.94 4.21 16.11
C PRO A 238 19.37 5.36 15.18
N ASP A 239 20.23 5.03 14.21
CA ASP A 239 20.43 5.82 13.01
C ASP A 239 19.67 5.17 11.85
N ILE A 240 18.63 5.84 11.36
CA ILE A 240 17.78 5.33 10.30
C ILE A 240 18.31 5.86 8.98
N SER A 241 18.97 4.99 8.24
CA SER A 241 19.57 5.32 6.95
C SER A 241 18.50 5.28 5.84
N ILE A 242 18.45 6.32 5.03
CA ILE A 242 17.53 6.49 3.91
C ILE A 242 18.34 6.56 2.63
N SER A 243 17.92 5.83 1.62
CA SER A 243 18.53 5.81 0.28
C SER A 243 17.47 5.59 -0.81
N GLY A 244 17.87 5.42 -2.07
CA GLY A 244 16.95 5.16 -3.17
C GLY A 244 16.29 6.42 -3.74
N PHE A 245 16.87 7.59 -3.50
CA PHE A 245 16.44 8.86 -4.08
C PHE A 245 17.65 9.67 -4.62
N LYS A 246 17.37 10.69 -5.41
CA LYS A 246 18.33 11.74 -5.74
C LYS A 246 17.61 13.09 -5.70
N THR A 247 18.05 13.99 -4.85
CA THR A 247 17.48 15.34 -4.74
C THR A 247 17.74 16.15 -6.00
N VAL A 248 16.96 17.21 -6.18
CA VAL A 248 17.13 18.14 -7.31
C VAL A 248 18.57 18.64 -7.42
N PRO A 249 19.12 18.81 -8.65
CA PRO A 249 20.52 19.20 -8.86
C PRO A 249 20.80 20.66 -8.51
N SER A 250 19.78 21.51 -8.46
CA SER A 250 19.89 22.94 -8.15
C SER A 250 18.60 23.47 -7.57
N GLY A 251 18.67 24.65 -6.94
CA GLY A 251 17.53 25.25 -6.25
C GLY A 251 17.28 24.63 -4.87
N PRO A 252 16.20 25.03 -4.18
CA PRO A 252 15.87 24.54 -2.84
C PRO A 252 15.52 23.04 -2.86
N VAL A 253 16.12 22.27 -1.96
CA VAL A 253 15.76 20.88 -1.71
C VAL A 253 14.68 20.84 -0.63
N LYS A 254 13.48 20.41 -1.00
CA LYS A 254 12.34 20.32 -0.11
C LYS A 254 12.13 18.88 0.33
N ALA A 255 12.00 18.68 1.63
CA ALA A 255 11.67 17.40 2.23
C ALA A 255 10.68 17.55 3.38
N ARG A 256 9.99 16.46 3.72
CA ARG A 256 9.08 16.37 4.86
C ARG A 256 9.43 15.13 5.66
N ILE A 257 9.35 15.25 6.97
CA ILE A 257 9.58 14.16 7.91
C ILE A 257 8.26 13.85 8.61
N GLY A 258 7.90 12.56 8.64
CA GLY A 258 6.81 12.04 9.45
C GLY A 258 7.34 11.13 10.56
N PHE A 259 6.62 11.02 11.67
CA PHE A 259 7.02 10.17 12.80
C PHE A 259 5.83 9.85 13.69
N ALA A 260 6.00 8.79 14.51
CA ALA A 260 5.15 8.51 15.66
C ALA A 260 5.97 7.83 16.77
N ALA A 261 5.65 8.16 18.03
CA ALA A 261 6.33 7.67 19.21
C ALA A 261 5.38 7.57 20.41
N LEU A 262 5.77 6.75 21.40
CA LEU A 262 5.19 6.72 22.74
C LEU A 262 6.19 7.33 23.74
N GLU A 263 5.70 7.78 24.88
CA GLU A 263 6.49 8.25 26.03
C GLU A 263 7.30 9.53 25.76
N GLY A 264 6.90 10.37 24.82
CA GLY A 264 7.39 11.75 24.79
C GLY A 264 6.58 12.60 25.78
N GLU A 265 7.23 13.39 26.61
CA GLU A 265 6.58 14.17 27.65
C GLU A 265 6.61 15.67 27.36
N ILE A 266 5.55 16.37 27.81
CA ILE A 266 5.45 17.82 27.63
C ILE A 266 6.44 18.59 28.53
N GLY A 267 6.70 18.08 29.72
CA GLY A 267 7.49 18.73 30.77
C GLY A 267 8.93 18.24 30.90
N ILE A 268 9.29 17.13 30.28
CA ILE A 268 10.63 16.54 30.37
C ILE A 268 11.41 16.86 29.09
N TYR A 269 12.48 17.62 29.25
CA TYR A 269 13.30 18.11 28.16
C TYR A 269 14.47 17.15 27.87
N GLY A 270 14.98 17.17 26.63
CA GLY A 270 16.13 16.37 26.24
C GLY A 270 15.87 15.52 25.01
N ASP A 271 14.60 15.34 24.63
CA ASP A 271 14.18 14.55 23.48
C ASP A 271 14.35 15.36 22.20
N LYS A 272 15.13 14.83 21.28
CA LYS A 272 15.62 15.53 20.10
C LYS A 272 15.45 14.69 18.85
N LEU A 273 15.39 15.35 17.71
CA LEU A 273 15.46 14.73 16.39
C LEU A 273 16.65 15.33 15.63
N ARG A 274 17.47 14.46 15.02
CA ARG A 274 18.58 14.85 14.16
C ARG A 274 18.34 14.41 12.73
N ILE A 275 18.73 15.27 11.80
CA ILE A 275 18.82 14.95 10.37
C ILE A 275 20.25 15.16 9.94
N ASN A 276 20.89 14.12 9.40
CA ASN A 276 22.31 14.13 9.04
C ASN A 276 23.20 14.66 10.16
N GLY A 277 22.92 14.25 11.41
CA GLY A 277 23.66 14.64 12.61
C GLY A 277 23.30 16.01 13.20
N THR A 278 22.49 16.82 12.54
CA THR A 278 22.09 18.16 12.99
C THR A 278 20.74 18.11 13.72
N GLU A 279 20.70 18.65 14.94
CA GLU A 279 19.46 18.79 15.72
C GLU A 279 18.53 19.82 15.08
N ILE A 280 17.24 19.47 15.02
CA ILE A 280 16.23 20.31 14.35
C ILE A 280 15.08 20.69 15.29
N SER A 281 14.38 21.73 14.93
CA SER A 281 13.06 22.10 15.46
C SER A 281 12.02 22.06 14.33
N ALA A 282 10.75 22.01 14.70
CA ALA A 282 9.64 22.10 13.76
C ALA A 282 8.50 22.93 14.38
N PRO A 283 7.51 23.37 13.59
CA PRO A 283 6.36 24.06 14.15
C PRO A 283 5.69 23.23 15.25
N GLY A 284 5.55 23.83 16.45
CA GLY A 284 5.01 23.15 17.64
C GLY A 284 5.98 22.19 18.33
N ARG A 285 7.25 22.11 17.89
CA ARG A 285 8.28 21.21 18.43
C ARG A 285 9.60 21.94 18.67
N ASN A 286 9.95 22.04 19.93
CA ASN A 286 11.22 22.65 20.34
C ASN A 286 12.38 21.69 20.06
N GLN A 287 13.53 22.21 19.66
CA GLN A 287 14.74 21.42 19.44
C GLN A 287 15.15 20.58 20.67
N ASN A 288 14.92 21.06 21.87
CA ASN A 288 15.27 20.40 23.11
C ASN A 288 14.14 19.60 23.77
N ASN A 289 12.97 19.57 23.14
CA ASN A 289 11.84 18.71 23.50
C ASN A 289 11.00 18.45 22.23
N PHE A 290 11.58 17.62 21.34
CA PHE A 290 10.96 17.37 20.04
C PHE A 290 9.77 16.40 20.15
N PHE A 291 9.88 15.39 21.02
CA PHE A 291 8.80 14.46 21.34
C PHE A 291 8.12 14.92 22.63
N ASN A 292 7.04 15.67 22.49
CA ASN A 292 6.44 16.49 23.55
C ASN A 292 4.95 16.24 23.77
N SER A 293 4.51 14.99 23.64
CA SER A 293 3.10 14.57 23.83
C SER A 293 2.11 15.28 22.91
N SER A 294 2.47 15.54 21.65
CA SER A 294 1.58 16.27 20.76
C SER A 294 1.43 15.64 19.37
N ILE A 295 0.36 16.00 18.67
CA ILE A 295 0.24 15.74 17.24
C ILE A 295 0.37 17.06 16.48
N THR A 296 1.31 17.11 15.52
CA THR A 296 1.63 18.33 14.77
C THR A 296 1.59 18.13 13.27
N ASN A 297 1.33 19.21 12.55
CA ASN A 297 1.47 19.30 11.10
C ASN A 297 2.45 20.43 10.74
N GLU A 298 2.49 20.84 9.48
CA GLU A 298 3.40 21.87 8.97
C GLU A 298 3.23 23.24 9.62
N THR A 299 2.11 23.49 10.27
CA THR A 299 1.78 24.78 10.91
C THR A 299 1.89 24.75 12.43
N GLY A 300 2.10 23.60 13.04
CA GLY A 300 2.16 23.40 14.48
C GLY A 300 1.15 22.38 14.98
N ALA A 301 0.52 22.63 16.12
CA ALA A 301 -0.45 21.71 16.70
C ALA A 301 -1.61 21.40 15.73
N ASN A 302 -1.81 20.13 15.42
CA ASN A 302 -2.94 19.70 14.63
C ASN A 302 -4.13 19.38 15.55
N LEU A 303 -5.13 20.25 15.55
CA LEU A 303 -6.35 20.13 16.37
C LEU A 303 -7.57 19.66 15.56
N ASP A 304 -7.42 19.29 14.29
CA ASP A 304 -8.48 18.68 13.48
C ASP A 304 -8.68 17.22 13.95
N ARG A 305 -9.19 17.03 15.18
CA ARG A 305 -9.41 15.74 15.83
C ARG A 305 -10.37 15.85 17.02
N ASN A 306 -10.85 14.73 17.52
CA ASN A 306 -11.72 14.67 18.71
C ASN A 306 -11.24 13.54 19.65
N PRO A 307 -10.88 13.80 20.93
CA PRO A 307 -10.75 15.13 21.57
C PRO A 307 -9.61 15.97 20.96
N LYS A 308 -9.74 17.32 21.05
CA LYS A 308 -8.75 18.29 20.54
C LYS A 308 -7.68 18.63 21.58
N SER A 309 -7.14 17.64 22.27
CA SER A 309 -6.12 17.84 23.31
C SER A 309 -4.81 18.35 22.72
N THR A 310 -4.16 19.33 23.36
CA THR A 310 -2.80 19.76 22.99
C THR A 310 -1.72 18.91 23.63
N ASN A 311 -2.02 18.28 24.76
CA ASN A 311 -1.19 17.29 25.42
C ASN A 311 -1.87 15.92 25.35
N LEU A 312 -1.22 14.94 24.73
CA LEU A 312 -1.73 13.59 24.51
C LEU A 312 -1.12 12.55 25.45
N LEU A 313 -0.50 13.03 26.54
CA LEU A 313 -0.05 12.23 27.67
C LEU A 313 0.82 11.04 27.20
N GLY A 314 1.93 11.34 26.55
CA GLY A 314 2.92 10.36 26.10
C GLY A 314 2.70 9.82 24.68
N PHE A 315 1.71 10.31 23.91
CA PHE A 315 1.57 9.95 22.51
C PHE A 315 1.99 11.09 21.59
N ASP A 316 2.90 10.79 20.68
CA ASP A 316 3.42 11.73 19.69
C ASP A 316 3.20 11.23 18.27
N ALA A 317 2.77 12.12 17.38
CA ALA A 317 2.80 11.88 15.94
C ALA A 317 2.88 13.21 15.18
N GLY A 318 3.32 13.16 13.95
CA GLY A 318 3.29 14.37 13.14
C GLY A 318 3.99 14.26 11.81
N ILE A 319 3.86 15.36 11.07
CA ILE A 319 4.54 15.59 9.81
C ILE A 319 4.91 17.07 9.73
N PHE A 320 6.11 17.36 9.27
CA PHE A 320 6.59 18.74 9.14
C PHE A 320 7.50 18.91 7.92
N ASN A 321 7.60 20.13 7.42
CA ASN A 321 8.59 20.48 6.41
C ASN A 321 9.96 20.56 7.05
N LEU A 322 10.95 19.85 6.47
CA LEU A 322 12.34 19.94 6.92
C LEU A 322 12.84 21.38 6.79
N PRO A 323 13.38 22.00 7.86
CA PRO A 323 13.90 23.37 7.82
C PRO A 323 15.26 23.42 7.09
N ASN A 324 15.25 23.11 5.80
CA ASN A 324 16.44 22.95 4.95
C ASN A 324 16.88 24.27 4.26
N ASN A 325 16.95 25.36 5.01
CA ASN A 325 17.37 26.66 4.49
C ASN A 325 18.81 26.60 3.95
N GLY A 326 18.99 27.04 2.69
CA GLY A 326 20.29 26.97 2.03
C GLY A 326 20.79 25.55 1.76
N ASN A 327 19.92 24.55 1.83
CA ASN A 327 20.25 23.14 1.66
C ASN A 327 21.30 22.60 2.65
N ASN A 328 21.33 23.14 3.89
CA ASN A 328 22.35 22.81 4.88
C ASN A 328 22.17 21.42 5.51
N LEU A 329 20.93 20.93 5.61
CA LEU A 329 20.61 19.61 6.18
C LEU A 329 20.61 18.52 5.10
N LEU A 330 20.10 18.85 3.91
CA LEU A 330 20.01 17.95 2.78
C LEU A 330 20.41 18.71 1.51
N HIS A 331 21.54 18.33 0.91
CA HIS A 331 22.15 19.05 -0.22
C HIS A 331 21.50 18.67 -1.56
N ASN A 332 21.78 19.50 -2.59
CA ASN A 332 21.51 19.13 -3.96
C ASN A 332 22.31 17.88 -4.35
N ASN A 333 21.73 17.04 -5.22
CA ASN A 333 22.29 15.75 -5.63
C ASN A 333 22.54 14.76 -4.48
N ALA A 334 21.95 14.96 -3.29
CA ALA A 334 22.03 13.97 -2.22
C ALA A 334 21.26 12.70 -2.61
N THR A 335 21.85 11.56 -2.28
CA THR A 335 21.28 10.21 -2.53
C THR A 335 20.99 9.46 -1.24
N THR A 336 21.41 10.02 -0.11
CA THR A 336 21.21 9.45 1.22
C THR A 336 20.82 10.53 2.22
N ALA A 337 20.16 10.12 3.29
CA ALA A 337 19.89 10.92 4.48
C ALA A 337 19.87 10.01 5.71
N THR A 338 20.02 10.58 6.91
CA THR A 338 19.90 9.86 8.17
C THR A 338 18.94 10.59 9.10
N ILE A 339 18.00 9.84 9.69
CA ILE A 339 17.13 10.31 10.78
C ILE A 339 17.62 9.65 12.07
N SER A 340 17.91 10.44 13.10
CA SER A 340 18.35 9.94 14.41
C SER A 340 17.48 10.53 15.52
N PRO A 341 16.49 9.79 16.05
CA PRO A 341 15.84 10.14 17.31
C PRO A 341 16.87 10.01 18.43
N TYR A 342 16.93 10.98 19.34
CA TYR A 342 18.00 11.08 20.34
C TYR A 342 17.47 11.73 21.62
N THR A 343 18.01 11.34 22.77
CA THR A 343 17.73 12.00 24.05
C THR A 343 18.97 12.12 24.93
N VAL A 344 18.96 13.08 25.83
CA VAL A 344 20.01 13.28 26.88
C VAL A 344 19.52 12.97 28.29
N GLN A 345 18.22 12.81 28.51
CA GLN A 345 17.62 12.61 29.84
C GLN A 345 16.64 11.45 29.90
N ASP A 346 15.51 11.59 29.25
CA ASP A 346 14.37 10.69 29.34
C ASP A 346 14.47 9.48 28.38
N SER A 347 13.40 8.70 28.31
CA SER A 347 13.28 7.60 27.36
C SER A 347 11.96 7.68 26.65
N TYR A 348 11.96 7.52 25.35
CA TYR A 348 10.76 7.44 24.52
C TYR A 348 10.88 6.34 23.46
N TYR A 349 9.75 5.96 22.84
CA TYR A 349 9.64 4.77 22.00
C TYR A 349 9.15 5.12 20.59
N PRO A 350 10.01 5.56 19.67
CA PRO A 350 9.64 5.74 18.29
C PRO A 350 9.35 4.39 17.63
N PHE A 351 8.29 4.35 16.80
CA PHE A 351 7.88 3.13 16.10
C PHE A 351 7.57 3.34 14.60
N PHE A 352 7.51 4.58 14.16
CA PHE A 352 7.26 4.93 12.77
C PHE A 352 8.04 6.18 12.38
N PHE A 353 8.65 6.14 11.18
CA PHE A 353 9.19 7.31 10.51
C PHE A 353 8.78 7.33 9.04
N ALA A 354 8.71 8.52 8.47
CA ALA A 354 8.50 8.74 7.05
C ALA A 354 9.46 9.82 6.54
N PHE A 355 9.98 9.60 5.36
CA PHE A 355 10.80 10.56 4.63
C PHE A 355 10.19 10.82 3.26
N ASN A 356 9.88 12.07 2.97
CA ASN A 356 9.28 12.51 1.72
C ASN A 356 10.15 13.64 1.15
N VAL A 357 10.84 13.38 0.05
CA VAL A 357 11.78 14.35 -0.54
C VAL A 357 11.46 14.62 -1.99
N GLU A 358 11.52 15.88 -2.39
CA GLU A 358 11.38 16.29 -3.77
C GLU A 358 12.58 15.80 -4.59
N VAL A 359 12.29 15.10 -5.68
CA VAL A 359 13.29 14.45 -6.52
C VAL A 359 13.11 14.84 -7.98
N ILE A 360 14.19 14.66 -8.74
CA ILE A 360 14.11 14.65 -10.18
C ILE A 360 13.68 13.25 -10.63
N ALA A 361 12.63 13.14 -11.41
CA ALA A 361 12.16 11.85 -11.93
C ALA A 361 11.33 12.02 -13.21
N PRO A 362 11.43 11.08 -14.17
CA PRO A 362 10.49 11.01 -15.28
C PRO A 362 9.14 10.50 -14.79
N HIS A 363 8.08 10.87 -15.49
CA HIS A 363 6.73 10.37 -15.24
C HIS A 363 6.03 10.11 -16.57
N ILE A 364 6.08 8.87 -17.05
CA ILE A 364 5.40 8.47 -18.29
C ILE A 364 3.92 8.21 -18.00
N VAL A 365 3.08 8.93 -18.71
CA VAL A 365 1.63 8.71 -18.75
C VAL A 365 1.25 8.06 -20.06
N MET A 366 0.31 7.10 -20.03
CA MET A 366 -0.16 6.37 -21.22
C MET A 366 -1.67 6.29 -21.23
N GLU A 367 -2.27 6.66 -22.38
CA GLU A 367 -3.69 6.45 -22.67
C GLU A 367 -3.83 5.40 -23.76
N LYS A 368 -4.73 4.43 -23.56
CA LYS A 368 -5.04 3.42 -24.57
C LYS A 368 -6.53 3.45 -24.89
N ARG A 369 -6.86 3.55 -26.16
CA ARG A 369 -8.23 3.51 -26.67
C ARG A 369 -8.37 2.52 -27.81
N VAL A 370 -9.61 2.14 -28.11
CA VAL A 370 -9.97 1.29 -29.24
C VAL A 370 -10.84 2.04 -30.23
N TYR A 371 -10.56 1.87 -31.51
CA TYR A 371 -11.27 2.53 -32.62
C TYR A 371 -11.76 1.49 -33.63
N ASP A 372 -12.86 1.79 -34.30
CA ASP A 372 -13.32 1.02 -35.47
C ASP A 372 -12.54 1.37 -36.74
N VAL A 373 -12.87 0.72 -37.86
CA VAL A 373 -12.21 0.97 -39.15
C VAL A 373 -12.53 2.37 -39.73
N ALA A 374 -13.61 3.00 -39.30
CA ALA A 374 -13.98 4.37 -39.65
C ALA A 374 -13.34 5.41 -38.74
N ASN A 375 -12.49 4.97 -37.82
CA ASN A 375 -11.78 5.78 -36.81
C ASN A 375 -12.71 6.45 -35.77
N ASN A 376 -13.87 5.85 -35.49
CA ASN A 376 -14.70 6.21 -34.35
C ASN A 376 -14.15 5.56 -33.09
N ASP A 377 -14.14 6.31 -31.98
CA ASP A 377 -13.78 5.77 -30.67
C ASP A 377 -14.89 4.83 -30.18
N VAL A 378 -14.57 3.56 -30.02
CA VAL A 378 -15.45 2.50 -29.54
C VAL A 378 -15.03 1.96 -28.17
N THR A 379 -14.20 2.73 -27.44
CA THR A 379 -13.88 2.45 -26.04
C THR A 379 -15.16 2.43 -25.21
N ASN A 380 -15.36 1.39 -24.41
CA ASN A 380 -16.58 1.09 -23.65
C ASN A 380 -17.84 0.78 -24.49
N ALA A 381 -17.72 0.58 -25.79
CA ALA A 381 -18.87 0.16 -26.61
C ALA A 381 -19.39 -1.23 -26.17
N THR A 382 -20.72 -1.43 -26.27
CA THR A 382 -21.39 -2.65 -25.79
C THR A 382 -21.86 -3.58 -26.90
N ASN A 383 -21.55 -3.28 -28.17
CA ASN A 383 -22.14 -3.97 -29.33
C ASN A 383 -21.16 -4.17 -30.49
N ILE A 384 -19.89 -4.35 -30.20
CA ILE A 384 -18.89 -4.65 -31.24
C ILE A 384 -19.22 -5.97 -31.90
N ALA A 385 -19.20 -6.01 -33.25
CA ALA A 385 -19.50 -7.21 -33.98
C ALA A 385 -18.45 -8.29 -33.78
N PHE A 386 -18.86 -9.56 -33.78
CA PHE A 386 -18.00 -10.73 -33.82
C PHE A 386 -17.15 -10.71 -35.10
N GLY A 387 -15.85 -10.93 -35.00
CA GLY A 387 -14.93 -10.81 -36.13
C GLY A 387 -14.60 -9.38 -36.56
N ALA A 388 -15.05 -8.36 -35.84
CA ALA A 388 -14.79 -6.96 -36.19
C ALA A 388 -13.30 -6.66 -36.24
N SER A 389 -12.88 -5.88 -37.25
CA SER A 389 -11.54 -5.28 -37.32
C SER A 389 -11.54 -3.98 -36.53
N LEU A 390 -10.60 -3.85 -35.61
CA LEU A 390 -10.44 -2.72 -34.71
C LEU A 390 -8.99 -2.20 -34.76
N ARG A 391 -8.79 -1.01 -34.21
CA ARG A 391 -7.49 -0.40 -34.07
C ARG A 391 -7.27 0.05 -32.63
N TYR A 392 -6.21 -0.44 -32.00
CA TYR A 392 -5.71 0.16 -30.75
C TYR A 392 -4.87 1.37 -31.06
N LYS A 393 -5.06 2.43 -30.27
CA LYS A 393 -4.19 3.61 -30.24
C LYS A 393 -3.66 3.76 -28.82
N ILE A 394 -2.35 3.84 -28.69
CA ILE A 394 -1.63 4.07 -27.45
C ILE A 394 -0.94 5.41 -27.55
N ARG A 395 -1.37 6.37 -26.75
CA ARG A 395 -0.70 7.66 -26.63
C ARG A 395 0.15 7.66 -25.39
N PHE A 396 1.32 8.27 -25.46
CA PHE A 396 2.23 8.39 -24.33
C PHE A 396 2.99 9.71 -24.36
N ARG A 397 3.41 10.20 -23.18
CA ARG A 397 4.31 11.33 -23.01
C ARG A 397 4.95 11.31 -21.64
N ASN A 398 6.01 12.09 -21.44
CA ASN A 398 6.66 12.31 -20.16
C ASN A 398 6.17 13.63 -19.55
N THR A 399 5.50 13.58 -18.41
CA THR A 399 5.05 14.75 -17.63
C THR A 399 5.94 15.01 -16.41
N GLY A 400 7.05 14.25 -16.25
CA GLY A 400 8.02 14.42 -15.19
C GLY A 400 9.02 15.54 -15.46
N ASN A 401 9.85 15.81 -14.45
CA ASN A 401 10.90 16.85 -14.50
C ASN A 401 12.30 16.30 -14.86
N ASP A 402 12.40 14.99 -15.16
CA ASP A 402 13.58 14.33 -15.73
C ASP A 402 13.25 13.77 -17.12
N ASP A 403 14.26 13.67 -17.97
CA ASP A 403 14.16 12.95 -19.25
C ASP A 403 14.06 11.44 -18.97
N ALA A 404 13.25 10.72 -19.74
CA ALA A 404 13.21 9.25 -19.66
C ALA A 404 14.15 8.62 -20.69
N LYS A 405 14.65 7.44 -20.38
CA LYS A 405 15.45 6.57 -21.26
C LYS A 405 15.00 5.11 -21.11
N ASN A 406 15.42 4.28 -22.06
CA ASN A 406 15.12 2.84 -22.07
C ASN A 406 13.60 2.55 -21.95
N LEU A 407 12.77 3.41 -22.55
CA LEU A 407 11.32 3.19 -22.50
C LEU A 407 10.96 2.02 -23.42
N VAL A 408 10.37 0.99 -22.81
CA VAL A 408 9.79 -0.17 -23.48
C VAL A 408 8.31 -0.24 -23.15
N ILE A 409 7.48 -0.17 -24.19
CA ILE A 409 6.02 -0.32 -24.08
C ILE A 409 5.68 -1.76 -24.45
N THR A 410 4.96 -2.44 -23.56
CA THR A 410 4.60 -3.86 -23.69
C THR A 410 3.09 -4.02 -23.64
N GLU A 411 2.56 -4.67 -24.67
CA GLU A 411 1.15 -5.01 -24.84
C GLU A 411 1.00 -6.52 -24.88
N VAL A 412 -0.03 -7.07 -24.21
CA VAL A 412 -0.37 -8.49 -24.31
C VAL A 412 -1.81 -8.63 -24.81
N LEU A 413 -1.99 -9.18 -26.00
CA LEU A 413 -3.31 -9.33 -26.60
C LEU A 413 -4.16 -10.38 -25.88
N PRO A 414 -5.42 -10.07 -25.50
CA PRO A 414 -6.35 -11.05 -24.96
C PRO A 414 -6.63 -12.20 -25.94
N ASN A 415 -6.96 -13.36 -25.42
CA ASN A 415 -7.30 -14.53 -26.24
C ASN A 415 -8.56 -14.31 -27.13
N SER A 416 -9.46 -13.42 -26.71
CA SER A 416 -10.66 -13.07 -27.47
C SER A 416 -10.39 -12.22 -28.72
N LEU A 417 -9.15 -11.79 -28.94
CA LEU A 417 -8.69 -11.24 -30.22
C LEU A 417 -7.97 -12.31 -31.01
N GLN A 418 -7.95 -12.20 -32.33
CA GLN A 418 -7.12 -13.08 -33.16
C GLN A 418 -5.65 -12.91 -32.80
N ASN A 419 -4.89 -14.00 -32.87
CA ASN A 419 -3.45 -13.98 -32.61
C ASN A 419 -2.68 -13.37 -33.80
N LYS A 420 -3.02 -12.11 -34.14
CA LYS A 420 -2.47 -11.39 -35.29
C LYS A 420 -2.51 -9.89 -35.06
N VAL A 421 -1.46 -9.21 -35.44
CA VAL A 421 -1.36 -7.74 -35.45
C VAL A 421 -1.19 -7.28 -36.89
N THR A 422 -1.87 -6.22 -37.25
CA THR A 422 -1.81 -5.65 -38.61
C THR A 422 -1.63 -4.14 -38.56
N SER A 423 -1.21 -3.54 -39.70
CA SER A 423 -1.20 -2.08 -39.87
C SER A 423 -0.54 -1.33 -38.71
N ILE A 424 0.64 -1.79 -38.27
CA ILE A 424 1.43 -1.13 -37.24
C ILE A 424 1.90 0.23 -37.76
N ASN A 425 1.54 1.29 -37.04
CA ASN A 425 1.96 2.64 -37.33
C ASN A 425 2.61 3.25 -36.08
N VAL A 426 3.84 3.71 -36.23
CA VAL A 426 4.67 4.28 -35.15
C VAL A 426 5.27 5.60 -35.59
N PRO A 427 5.41 6.60 -34.71
CA PRO A 427 6.10 7.84 -35.05
C PRO A 427 7.61 7.60 -35.20
N SER A 428 8.29 8.52 -35.89
CA SER A 428 9.75 8.51 -35.95
C SER A 428 10.35 8.50 -34.55
N GLY A 429 11.31 7.62 -34.28
CA GLY A 429 11.90 7.41 -32.95
C GLY A 429 11.19 6.33 -32.10
N VAL A 430 10.12 5.70 -32.62
CA VAL A 430 9.57 4.48 -32.04
C VAL A 430 9.87 3.31 -32.96
N THR A 431 10.33 2.21 -32.37
CA THR A 431 10.61 0.97 -33.11
C THR A 431 9.67 -0.15 -32.62
N PHE A 432 8.93 -0.75 -33.56
CA PHE A 432 8.30 -2.03 -33.31
C PHE A 432 9.38 -3.10 -33.18
N THR A 433 9.52 -3.68 -31.99
CA THR A 433 10.63 -4.59 -31.69
C THR A 433 10.27 -6.05 -31.95
N SER A 434 9.09 -6.49 -31.50
CA SER A 434 8.69 -7.88 -31.64
C SER A 434 7.19 -8.10 -31.43
N TYR A 435 6.69 -9.16 -32.04
CA TYR A 435 5.43 -9.80 -31.68
C TYR A 435 5.68 -11.30 -31.44
N ASN A 436 5.50 -11.73 -30.20
CA ASN A 436 5.62 -13.12 -29.82
C ASN A 436 4.23 -13.79 -29.88
N THR A 437 3.99 -14.66 -30.84
CA THR A 437 2.70 -15.32 -31.03
C THR A 437 2.35 -16.31 -29.93
N ASN A 438 3.33 -16.88 -29.20
CA ASN A 438 3.08 -17.83 -28.11
C ASN A 438 2.58 -17.10 -26.86
N THR A 439 3.19 -15.99 -26.52
CA THR A 439 2.80 -15.15 -25.35
C THR A 439 1.83 -14.04 -25.72
N ARG A 440 1.56 -13.82 -27.00
CA ARG A 440 0.74 -12.75 -27.57
C ARG A 440 1.24 -11.34 -27.20
N GLU A 441 2.53 -11.23 -26.91
CA GLU A 441 3.20 -10.04 -26.44
C GLU A 441 3.76 -9.21 -27.61
N ILE A 442 3.44 -7.91 -27.61
CA ILE A 442 3.93 -6.91 -28.55
C ILE A 442 4.86 -5.96 -27.79
N LYS A 443 6.02 -5.65 -28.35
CA LYS A 443 6.97 -4.70 -27.75
C LYS A 443 7.33 -3.57 -28.70
N PHE A 444 7.39 -2.37 -28.11
CA PHE A 444 7.89 -1.14 -28.76
C PHE A 444 9.00 -0.55 -27.90
N THR A 445 10.09 -0.15 -28.53
CA THR A 445 11.16 0.65 -27.91
C THR A 445 11.04 2.09 -28.37
N VAL A 446 11.25 3.03 -27.46
CA VAL A 446 11.07 4.47 -27.70
C VAL A 446 12.40 5.18 -27.50
N ASP A 447 12.81 5.98 -28.48
CA ASP A 447 13.98 6.81 -28.37
C ASP A 447 13.79 7.91 -27.32
N LYS A 448 14.85 8.18 -26.55
CA LYS A 448 14.84 9.16 -25.46
C LYS A 448 14.47 10.58 -25.91
N SER A 449 14.66 10.92 -27.19
CA SER A 449 14.29 12.23 -27.72
C SER A 449 12.79 12.52 -27.69
N LEU A 450 11.95 11.46 -27.72
CA LEU A 450 10.49 11.55 -27.66
C LEU A 450 9.94 11.66 -26.25
N VAL A 451 10.75 11.36 -25.24
CA VAL A 451 10.33 11.29 -23.82
C VAL A 451 11.17 12.20 -22.92
N LYS A 452 11.58 13.35 -23.46
CA LYS A 452 12.16 14.44 -22.68
C LYS A 452 11.14 14.95 -21.66
N ARG A 453 11.62 15.63 -20.63
CA ARG A 453 10.75 16.29 -19.64
C ARG A 453 9.67 17.14 -20.31
N ASN A 454 8.43 17.02 -19.85
CA ASN A 454 7.28 17.74 -20.40
C ASN A 454 7.09 17.56 -21.92
N SER A 455 7.35 16.35 -22.44
CA SER A 455 7.19 16.06 -23.86
C SER A 455 5.72 16.10 -24.31
N THR A 456 5.52 16.29 -25.60
CA THR A 456 4.20 16.21 -26.23
C THR A 456 3.74 14.77 -26.42
N TRP A 457 2.45 14.57 -26.63
CA TRP A 457 1.88 13.26 -26.90
C TRP A 457 2.46 12.66 -28.18
N GLN A 458 2.88 11.40 -28.07
CA GLN A 458 3.22 10.51 -29.17
C GLN A 458 2.16 9.42 -29.29
N GLU A 459 1.92 8.88 -30.49
CA GLU A 459 0.88 7.85 -30.72
C GLU A 459 1.46 6.65 -31.46
N ILE A 460 1.23 5.48 -30.94
CA ILE A 460 1.40 4.18 -31.59
C ILE A 460 0.02 3.65 -31.92
N SER A 461 -0.15 3.09 -33.12
CA SER A 461 -1.39 2.37 -33.42
C SER A 461 -1.15 1.08 -34.17
N PHE A 462 -2.02 0.11 -33.97
CA PHE A 462 -1.99 -1.19 -34.68
C PHE A 462 -3.38 -1.79 -34.79
N GLY A 463 -3.59 -2.53 -35.87
CA GLY A 463 -4.84 -3.24 -36.14
C GLY A 463 -4.91 -4.55 -35.39
N VAL A 464 -6.07 -4.84 -34.82
CA VAL A 464 -6.45 -6.12 -34.21
C VAL A 464 -7.80 -6.55 -34.76
N GLN A 465 -8.12 -7.82 -34.61
CA GLN A 465 -9.40 -8.35 -35.02
C GLN A 465 -10.02 -9.13 -33.87
N VAL A 466 -11.29 -8.91 -33.60
CA VAL A 466 -12.07 -9.74 -32.68
C VAL A 466 -12.06 -11.18 -33.21
N ALA A 467 -11.96 -12.16 -32.35
CA ALA A 467 -12.07 -13.56 -32.75
C ALA A 467 -13.34 -13.78 -33.57
N ASN A 468 -13.24 -14.52 -34.66
CA ASN A 468 -14.32 -14.80 -35.59
C ASN A 468 -14.75 -16.28 -35.60
N ASN A 469 -14.19 -17.06 -34.67
CA ASN A 469 -14.57 -18.46 -34.46
C ASN A 469 -14.71 -18.74 -32.96
N CYS A 470 -15.55 -19.71 -32.62
CA CYS A 470 -15.87 -20.06 -31.25
C CYS A 470 -14.72 -20.75 -30.49
N ASN A 471 -13.73 -21.26 -31.19
CA ASN A 471 -12.59 -21.94 -30.57
C ASN A 471 -11.73 -20.99 -29.74
N ASP A 472 -11.74 -19.69 -30.06
CA ASP A 472 -11.00 -18.65 -29.35
C ASP A 472 -11.75 -18.13 -28.11
N TRP A 473 -13.03 -18.51 -27.94
CA TRP A 473 -13.91 -18.03 -26.86
C TRP A 473 -14.06 -19.08 -25.75
N ARG A 474 -12.97 -19.41 -25.08
CA ARG A 474 -12.99 -20.37 -23.96
C ARG A 474 -13.25 -19.75 -22.60
N ASP A 475 -13.16 -18.43 -22.50
CA ASP A 475 -13.42 -17.70 -21.27
C ASP A 475 -14.94 -17.63 -20.98
N PRO A 476 -15.39 -17.98 -19.77
CA PRO A 476 -16.80 -17.99 -19.41
C PRO A 476 -17.51 -16.61 -19.48
N CYS A 477 -16.76 -15.51 -19.44
CA CYS A 477 -17.27 -14.15 -19.50
C CYS A 477 -16.68 -13.38 -20.70
N ALA A 478 -16.35 -14.04 -21.75
CA ALA A 478 -15.52 -13.55 -22.85
C ALA A 478 -16.15 -12.48 -23.76
N ASN A 479 -17.43 -12.13 -23.60
CA ASN A 479 -18.05 -11.07 -24.38
C ASN A 479 -17.49 -9.67 -24.04
N GLN A 480 -16.90 -9.47 -22.88
CA GLN A 480 -16.18 -8.25 -22.54
C GLN A 480 -14.67 -8.46 -22.73
N ILE A 481 -14.08 -7.66 -23.59
CA ILE A 481 -12.64 -7.65 -23.83
C ILE A 481 -12.03 -6.52 -23.02
N ALA A 482 -11.13 -6.89 -22.10
CA ALA A 482 -10.37 -5.99 -21.24
C ALA A 482 -8.90 -6.07 -21.61
N ASN A 483 -8.25 -4.93 -21.87
CA ASN A 483 -6.84 -4.91 -22.24
C ASN A 483 -6.12 -3.67 -21.73
N SER A 484 -4.92 -3.88 -21.16
CA SER A 484 -4.03 -2.81 -20.67
C SER A 484 -2.66 -2.93 -21.32
N VAL A 485 -2.01 -1.79 -21.51
CA VAL A 485 -0.60 -1.72 -21.90
C VAL A 485 0.23 -1.29 -20.70
N SER A 486 1.44 -1.81 -20.58
CA SER A 486 2.42 -1.45 -19.56
C SER A 486 3.68 -0.86 -20.18
N ALA A 487 4.42 -0.10 -19.41
CA ALA A 487 5.74 0.37 -19.82
C ALA A 487 6.73 0.32 -18.66
N THR A 488 8.01 0.10 -19.02
CA THR A 488 9.16 0.21 -18.13
C THR A 488 10.13 1.25 -18.68
N TYR A 489 10.76 2.03 -17.81
CA TYR A 489 11.68 3.09 -18.20
C TYR A 489 12.59 3.49 -17.05
N ASN A 490 13.65 4.26 -17.35
CA ASN A 490 14.57 4.83 -16.35
C ASN A 490 14.63 6.35 -16.51
N GLY A 491 15.04 7.06 -15.47
CA GLY A 491 15.43 8.45 -15.52
C GLY A 491 16.83 8.62 -16.12
N VAL A 492 17.09 9.77 -16.70
CA VAL A 492 18.44 10.15 -17.16
C VAL A 492 19.28 10.61 -15.98
N GLU A 493 18.73 11.53 -15.17
CA GLU A 493 19.39 12.12 -14.01
C GLU A 493 19.15 11.30 -12.73
N ASN A 494 18.00 10.68 -12.59
CA ASN A 494 17.65 9.82 -11.44
C ASN A 494 17.72 8.33 -11.81
N PRO A 495 18.89 7.71 -11.67
CA PRO A 495 19.06 6.30 -11.97
C PRO A 495 18.61 5.44 -10.78
N THR A 496 17.31 5.33 -10.52
CA THR A 496 16.83 4.28 -9.64
C THR A 496 17.15 2.93 -10.29
N SER A 497 17.80 2.04 -9.55
CA SER A 497 18.28 0.74 -10.04
C SER A 497 17.15 -0.13 -10.62
N ASP A 498 15.95 -0.01 -10.06
CA ASP A 498 14.79 -0.84 -10.39
C ASP A 498 13.95 -0.26 -11.54
N GLY A 499 14.26 0.97 -12.00
CA GLY A 499 13.50 1.68 -13.02
C GLY A 499 12.10 2.09 -12.53
N PHE A 500 11.32 2.60 -13.48
CA PHE A 500 9.94 3.01 -13.27
C PHE A 500 9.02 2.14 -14.10
N THR A 501 7.80 1.91 -13.61
CA THR A 501 6.76 1.21 -14.35
C THR A 501 5.48 2.05 -14.37
N THR A 502 4.73 1.94 -15.47
CA THR A 502 3.41 2.56 -15.58
C THR A 502 2.46 1.64 -16.35
N LYS A 503 1.15 1.85 -16.18
CA LYS A 503 0.09 1.19 -16.94
C LYS A 503 -0.81 2.24 -17.58
N SER A 504 -1.43 1.87 -18.70
CA SER A 504 -2.38 2.74 -19.38
C SER A 504 -3.68 2.92 -18.63
N PHE A 505 -4.35 4.01 -18.94
CA PHE A 505 -5.74 4.28 -18.61
C PHE A 505 -6.58 4.44 -19.91
N PRO A 506 -7.91 4.18 -19.88
CA PRO A 506 -8.75 4.24 -21.09
C PRO A 506 -9.13 5.66 -21.48
N GLN A 507 -9.04 6.62 -20.56
CA GLN A 507 -9.38 8.03 -20.82
C GLN A 507 -8.56 8.92 -19.89
N ALA A 508 -7.91 9.92 -20.47
CA ALA A 508 -7.25 10.97 -19.70
C ALA A 508 -8.30 11.83 -18.99
N GLY A 509 -8.14 12.00 -17.68
CA GLY A 509 -8.84 12.99 -16.88
C GLY A 509 -8.15 14.35 -16.90
N SER A 510 -8.46 15.19 -15.91
CA SER A 510 -7.74 16.44 -15.67
C SER A 510 -6.25 16.15 -15.44
N CYS A 511 -5.37 16.99 -15.97
CA CYS A 511 -3.91 16.85 -15.88
C CYS A 511 -3.34 15.56 -16.50
N ASP A 512 -3.99 15.00 -17.51
CA ASP A 512 -3.63 13.69 -18.09
C ASP A 512 -3.55 12.55 -17.04
N SER A 513 -4.32 12.71 -15.99
CA SER A 513 -4.46 11.69 -14.97
C SER A 513 -5.46 10.63 -15.40
N GLY A 514 -5.12 9.38 -15.14
CA GLY A 514 -6.03 8.26 -15.27
C GLY A 514 -5.69 7.21 -14.24
N THR A 515 -6.71 6.65 -13.59
CA THR A 515 -6.50 5.41 -12.85
C THR A 515 -6.14 4.32 -13.84
N ALA A 516 -5.01 3.64 -13.61
CA ALA A 516 -4.61 2.51 -14.42
C ALA A 516 -5.76 1.50 -14.47
N ALA A 517 -6.33 1.34 -15.65
CA ALA A 517 -7.48 0.48 -15.89
C ALA A 517 -7.40 -0.10 -17.30
N PRO A 518 -7.94 -1.27 -17.53
CA PRO A 518 -8.02 -1.82 -18.88
C PRO A 518 -8.96 -0.98 -19.76
N THR A 519 -8.61 -0.86 -21.02
CA THR A 519 -9.52 -0.44 -22.09
C THR A 519 -10.53 -1.56 -22.29
N LEU A 520 -11.81 -1.24 -22.21
CA LEU A 520 -12.92 -2.19 -22.26
C LEU A 520 -13.75 -2.00 -23.53
N PHE A 521 -14.29 -3.08 -24.07
CA PHE A 521 -15.43 -3.10 -24.98
C PHE A 521 -16.12 -4.45 -24.92
N THR A 522 -17.41 -4.49 -25.27
CA THR A 522 -18.21 -5.71 -25.23
C THR A 522 -18.57 -6.13 -26.65
N VAL A 523 -18.36 -7.40 -26.94
CA VAL A 523 -18.67 -7.99 -28.23
C VAL A 523 -20.10 -8.54 -28.21
N ASN A 524 -20.88 -8.17 -29.21
CA ASN A 524 -22.21 -8.76 -29.43
C ASN A 524 -22.06 -10.11 -30.11
N THR A 525 -22.06 -11.19 -29.32
CA THR A 525 -21.94 -12.55 -29.81
C THR A 525 -23.08 -13.41 -29.27
N ASP A 526 -23.72 -14.17 -30.17
CA ASP A 526 -24.66 -15.21 -29.80
C ASP A 526 -23.89 -16.50 -29.43
N PHE A 527 -23.58 -16.65 -28.16
CA PHE A 527 -22.93 -17.84 -27.65
C PHE A 527 -23.79 -19.10 -27.72
N THR A 528 -25.09 -19.02 -27.97
CA THR A 528 -25.96 -20.19 -28.12
C THR A 528 -25.62 -21.00 -29.37
N ASN A 529 -25.13 -20.33 -30.40
CA ASN A 529 -24.69 -20.93 -31.66
C ASN A 529 -23.16 -21.02 -31.76
N CYS A 530 -22.43 -20.59 -30.76
CA CYS A 530 -20.98 -20.57 -30.73
C CYS A 530 -20.46 -21.76 -29.92
N ALA A 531 -19.88 -22.77 -30.58
CA ALA A 531 -19.29 -23.93 -29.92
C ALA A 531 -17.81 -24.13 -30.32
N TYR A 532 -16.97 -24.35 -29.32
CA TYR A 532 -15.64 -24.90 -29.54
C TYR A 532 -15.76 -26.31 -30.09
N LYS A 533 -15.00 -26.65 -31.11
CA LYS A 533 -15.00 -28.00 -31.73
C LYS A 533 -13.61 -28.57 -31.70
N GLU A 534 -13.51 -29.81 -31.20
CA GLU A 534 -12.28 -30.58 -31.16
C GLU A 534 -12.57 -32.01 -31.58
N THR A 535 -11.61 -32.66 -32.19
CA THR A 535 -11.68 -34.11 -32.53
C THR A 535 -10.66 -34.86 -31.69
N VAL A 536 -11.16 -35.77 -30.87
CA VAL A 536 -10.33 -36.65 -30.04
C VAL A 536 -10.37 -38.07 -30.63
N THR A 537 -9.24 -38.66 -30.91
CA THR A 537 -9.16 -40.01 -31.49
C THR A 537 -9.36 -41.06 -30.39
N LEU A 538 -10.30 -41.97 -30.60
CA LEU A 538 -10.51 -43.13 -29.74
C LEU A 538 -9.58 -44.25 -30.16
N CYS A 539 -8.35 -44.29 -29.67
CA CYS A 539 -7.33 -45.29 -30.06
C CYS A 539 -7.31 -46.56 -29.19
N GLN A 540 -8.01 -46.57 -28.08
CA GLN A 540 -8.10 -47.66 -27.10
C GLN A 540 -9.55 -47.82 -26.61
N ALA A 541 -9.78 -48.64 -25.58
CA ALA A 541 -11.10 -48.87 -25.03
C ALA A 541 -11.79 -47.59 -24.51
N ASN A 542 -11.01 -46.54 -24.19
CA ASN A 542 -11.55 -45.28 -23.64
C ASN A 542 -10.77 -44.06 -24.18
N ALA A 543 -11.45 -42.93 -24.33
CA ALA A 543 -10.88 -41.61 -24.53
C ALA A 543 -11.36 -40.65 -23.43
N VAL A 544 -10.56 -39.64 -23.12
CA VAL A 544 -10.86 -38.63 -22.11
C VAL A 544 -11.15 -37.28 -22.79
N LEU A 545 -12.37 -36.79 -22.63
CA LEU A 545 -12.79 -35.48 -23.08
C LEU A 545 -12.67 -34.49 -21.90
N THR A 546 -12.04 -33.33 -22.10
CA THR A 546 -11.81 -32.36 -21.04
C THR A 546 -12.32 -31.01 -21.47
N ALA A 547 -13.40 -30.52 -20.81
CA ALA A 547 -13.94 -29.20 -21.03
C ALA A 547 -13.04 -28.11 -20.44
N ALA A 548 -13.12 -26.88 -20.99
CA ALA A 548 -12.40 -25.73 -20.44
C ALA A 548 -12.78 -25.50 -18.97
N ASP A 549 -11.82 -25.01 -18.19
CA ASP A 549 -11.96 -24.74 -16.77
C ASP A 549 -12.64 -23.38 -16.49
N GLY A 550 -13.03 -23.13 -15.25
CA GLY A 550 -13.53 -21.83 -14.78
C GLY A 550 -15.05 -21.65 -14.84
N PHE A 551 -15.82 -22.76 -15.03
CA PHE A 551 -17.29 -22.74 -15.01
C PHE A 551 -17.83 -23.37 -13.72
N ASP A 552 -19.04 -22.93 -13.30
CA ASP A 552 -19.70 -23.41 -12.08
C ASP A 552 -20.37 -24.77 -12.30
N SER A 553 -20.79 -25.08 -13.53
CA SER A 553 -21.39 -26.37 -13.87
C SER A 553 -21.12 -26.81 -15.30
N TYR A 554 -21.17 -28.14 -15.49
CA TYR A 554 -20.96 -28.84 -16.75
C TYR A 554 -22.09 -29.86 -16.96
N LYS A 555 -22.54 -30.01 -18.21
CA LYS A 555 -23.51 -31.05 -18.59
C LYS A 555 -23.07 -31.67 -19.93
N TRP A 556 -22.65 -32.92 -19.91
CA TRP A 556 -22.26 -33.67 -21.09
C TRP A 556 -23.45 -34.44 -21.67
N GLU A 557 -23.61 -34.34 -22.98
CA GLU A 557 -24.61 -35.05 -23.76
C GLU A 557 -23.95 -35.68 -25.00
N LYS A 558 -24.21 -36.97 -25.27
CA LYS A 558 -23.88 -37.56 -26.53
C LYS A 558 -24.99 -37.19 -27.52
N THR A 559 -24.65 -36.52 -28.63
CA THR A 559 -25.59 -35.96 -29.59
C THR A 559 -25.68 -36.73 -30.91
N ALA A 560 -24.65 -37.57 -31.20
CA ALA A 560 -24.66 -38.47 -32.36
C ALA A 560 -23.79 -39.69 -32.10
N GLY A 561 -24.03 -40.83 -32.85
CA GLY A 561 -23.22 -42.03 -32.79
C GLY A 561 -23.66 -43.07 -31.74
N GLY A 562 -24.91 -43.55 -31.77
CA GLY A 562 -25.45 -44.54 -30.80
C GLY A 562 -25.77 -43.92 -29.45
N ASN A 563 -26.30 -44.66 -28.50
CA ASN A 563 -26.67 -44.27 -27.10
C ASN A 563 -26.70 -42.75 -26.78
N ILE A 564 -27.58 -41.98 -27.45
CA ILE A 564 -27.73 -40.53 -27.30
C ILE A 564 -28.28 -40.23 -25.90
N GLY A 565 -27.88 -39.09 -25.31
CA GLY A 565 -28.37 -38.59 -24.03
C GLY A 565 -27.29 -38.12 -23.08
N GLN A 566 -27.69 -37.75 -21.86
CA GLN A 566 -26.79 -37.22 -20.83
C GLN A 566 -25.75 -38.27 -20.43
N LYS A 567 -24.48 -37.87 -20.32
CA LYS A 567 -23.33 -38.74 -20.03
C LYS A 567 -22.55 -38.32 -18.76
N GLY A 568 -22.65 -37.10 -18.29
CA GLY A 568 -21.95 -36.65 -17.08
C GLY A 568 -22.13 -35.20 -16.77
N THR A 569 -21.65 -34.81 -15.57
CA THR A 569 -21.72 -33.44 -15.04
C THR A 569 -20.38 -32.91 -14.54
N ASN A 570 -19.32 -33.69 -14.67
CA ASN A 570 -17.97 -33.25 -14.27
C ASN A 570 -17.25 -32.55 -15.46
N ARG A 571 -16.25 -31.78 -15.19
CA ARG A 571 -15.40 -31.13 -16.20
C ARG A 571 -14.78 -32.15 -17.19
N VAL A 572 -14.48 -33.32 -16.71
CA VAL A 572 -13.86 -34.41 -17.47
C VAL A 572 -14.86 -35.54 -17.67
N LEU A 573 -14.96 -36.06 -18.91
CA LEU A 573 -15.79 -37.21 -19.28
C LEU A 573 -14.91 -38.28 -19.93
N THR A 574 -14.94 -39.49 -19.38
CA THR A 574 -14.34 -40.66 -20.06
C THR A 574 -15.38 -41.35 -20.93
N VAL A 575 -15.06 -41.57 -22.20
CA VAL A 575 -15.96 -42.19 -23.19
C VAL A 575 -15.34 -43.46 -23.75
N SER A 576 -16.18 -44.48 -23.97
CA SER A 576 -15.80 -45.78 -24.56
C SER A 576 -16.41 -46.01 -25.94
N GLU A 577 -17.20 -45.08 -26.44
CA GLU A 577 -17.88 -45.19 -27.72
C GLU A 577 -17.57 -43.96 -28.59
N ALA A 578 -17.32 -44.19 -29.87
CA ALA A 578 -17.23 -43.09 -30.84
C ALA A 578 -18.58 -42.36 -30.99
N GLY A 579 -18.53 -41.06 -31.23
CA GLY A 579 -19.73 -40.23 -31.41
C GLY A 579 -19.43 -38.76 -31.22
N THR A 580 -20.47 -37.93 -31.28
CA THR A 580 -20.38 -36.49 -31.00
C THR A 580 -20.84 -36.26 -29.59
N TYR A 581 -19.99 -35.64 -28.79
CA TYR A 581 -20.26 -35.26 -27.41
C TYR A 581 -20.30 -33.72 -27.28
N LYS A 582 -21.37 -33.19 -26.69
CA LYS A 582 -21.53 -31.80 -26.39
C LYS A 582 -21.47 -31.59 -24.90
N VAL A 583 -20.63 -30.69 -24.43
CA VAL A 583 -20.70 -30.17 -23.06
C VAL A 583 -21.28 -28.78 -23.05
N THR A 584 -22.29 -28.60 -22.22
CA THR A 584 -22.87 -27.30 -21.87
C THR A 584 -22.21 -26.82 -20.59
N LYS A 585 -21.68 -25.59 -20.59
CA LYS A 585 -20.96 -24.98 -19.48
C LYS A 585 -21.68 -23.71 -19.04
N THR A 586 -21.90 -23.55 -17.73
CA THR A 586 -22.55 -22.35 -17.18
C THR A 586 -21.70 -21.75 -16.07
N LYS A 587 -21.76 -20.42 -15.98
CA LYS A 587 -21.19 -19.63 -14.90
C LYS A 587 -22.14 -18.48 -14.56
N ALA A 588 -22.36 -18.22 -13.26
CA ALA A 588 -23.23 -17.14 -12.81
C ALA A 588 -22.80 -15.79 -13.42
N GLY A 589 -23.77 -15.07 -13.99
CA GLY A 589 -23.52 -13.75 -14.62
C GLY A 589 -22.87 -13.79 -16.00
N CYS A 590 -22.59 -14.98 -16.58
CA CYS A 590 -22.00 -15.13 -17.91
C CYS A 590 -22.92 -15.88 -18.87
N ALA A 591 -22.69 -15.73 -20.17
CA ALA A 591 -23.43 -16.49 -21.18
C ALA A 591 -23.11 -18.00 -21.09
N THR A 592 -24.10 -18.84 -21.39
CA THR A 592 -23.92 -20.29 -21.51
C THR A 592 -23.04 -20.60 -22.73
N MET A 593 -22.03 -21.43 -22.56
CA MET A 593 -21.11 -21.83 -23.63
C MET A 593 -21.15 -23.33 -23.90
N TYR A 594 -20.73 -23.70 -25.11
CA TYR A 594 -20.72 -25.10 -25.55
C TYR A 594 -19.34 -25.52 -26.08
N GLU A 595 -18.99 -26.78 -25.87
CA GLU A 595 -17.88 -27.44 -26.55
C GLU A 595 -18.39 -28.75 -27.19
N ILE A 596 -17.87 -29.09 -28.36
CA ILE A 596 -18.25 -30.30 -29.12
C ILE A 596 -16.97 -31.09 -29.38
N TYR A 597 -17.01 -32.36 -29.05
CA TYR A 597 -15.92 -33.31 -29.22
C TYR A 597 -16.33 -34.47 -30.11
#